data_e7d481f9b278adc9971b11513a596a20
#
_entry.id   e7d481f9b278adc9971b11513a596a20
#
_cell.length_a   1.000
_cell.length_b   1.000
_cell.length_c   1.000
_cell.angle_alpha   90.00
_cell.angle_beta   90.00
_cell.angle_gamma   90.00
#
_symmetry.space_group_name_H-M   'P 1'
#
loop_
_entity.id
_entity.type
_entity.pdbx_description
1 polymer ?
#
loop_
_entity_poly.entity_id
_entity_poly.type
_entity_poly.pdbx_seq_one_letter_code
_entity_poly.pdbx_strand_id
1 'polypeptide(L)'
;SLIRNSNSSLIHEEVKLNVKSALNILLNKYHIEGKYIGIYWPLKGEVDIRFIKNINSLKVALPSSSKSKNLSYHHWSKNQLEIDSNSIPAPTKKNAINPNDISILFVPAIAIDQEGYRLGYGGGYFDRLRQKDLWFSIPSFLVISNNCISKKPLPREKWDVPFNGWI
;
A
#
# COMPACT_ATOMS: atom_id res chain seq x y z
N SER A 1 -17.03 23.72 -5.24
CA SER A 1 -15.78 22.91 -5.42
C SER A 1 -14.82 23.08 -4.25
N LEU A 2 -14.71 24.23 -3.60
CA LEU A 2 -13.82 24.49 -2.44
C LEU A 2 -14.19 23.65 -1.20
N ILE A 3 -15.48 23.44 -0.93
CA ILE A 3 -15.96 22.64 0.21
C ILE A 3 -15.65 21.16 0.03
N ARG A 4 -15.70 20.62 -1.19
CA ARG A 4 -15.33 19.22 -1.46
C ARG A 4 -13.83 18.99 -1.29
N ASN A 5 -12.99 19.95 -1.66
CA ASN A 5 -11.55 19.83 -1.52
C ASN A 5 -11.09 19.92 -0.05
N SER A 6 -11.72 20.79 0.76
CA SER A 6 -11.41 20.89 2.19
C SER A 6 -11.80 19.62 2.96
N ASN A 7 -12.95 19.03 2.68
CA ASN A 7 -13.37 17.78 3.30
C ASN A 7 -12.46 16.60 2.93
N SER A 8 -12.01 16.52 1.68
CA SER A 8 -11.06 15.49 1.25
C SER A 8 -9.71 15.60 1.96
N SER A 9 -9.20 16.82 2.13
CA SER A 9 -7.95 17.06 2.84
C SER A 9 -8.04 16.66 4.32
N LEU A 10 -9.12 17.01 5.01
CA LEU A 10 -9.35 16.65 6.40
C LEU A 10 -9.46 15.14 6.60
N ILE A 11 -10.17 14.45 5.69
CA ILE A 11 -10.29 12.99 5.72
C ILE A 11 -8.92 12.34 5.54
N HIS A 12 -8.09 12.82 4.63
CA HIS A 12 -6.74 12.28 4.43
C HIS A 12 -5.85 12.49 5.65
N GLU A 13 -5.93 13.62 6.34
CA GLU A 13 -5.19 13.85 7.58
C GLU A 13 -5.64 12.92 8.71
N GLU A 14 -6.94 12.66 8.83
CA GLU A 14 -7.48 11.69 9.79
C GLU A 14 -6.92 10.28 9.52
N VAL A 15 -6.92 9.82 8.27
CA VAL A 15 -6.37 8.51 7.90
C VAL A 15 -4.87 8.45 8.18
N LYS A 16 -4.11 9.51 7.93
CA LYS A 16 -2.69 9.58 8.30
C LYS A 16 -2.46 9.40 9.80
N LEU A 17 -3.29 10.03 10.63
CA LEU A 17 -3.23 9.87 12.08
C LEU A 17 -3.55 8.44 12.50
N ASN A 18 -4.53 7.81 11.88
CA ASN A 18 -4.87 6.41 12.11
C ASN A 18 -3.70 5.49 11.74
N VAL A 19 -3.04 5.74 10.60
CA VAL A 19 -1.84 4.99 10.20
C VAL A 19 -0.71 5.15 11.21
N LYS A 20 -0.46 6.36 11.70
CA LYS A 20 0.56 6.60 12.73
C LYS A 20 0.27 5.83 14.03
N SER A 21 -0.98 5.85 14.48
CA SER A 21 -1.42 5.15 15.69
C SER A 21 -1.33 3.63 15.53
N ALA A 22 -1.81 3.13 14.39
CA ALA A 22 -1.79 1.70 14.08
C ALA A 22 -0.35 1.18 13.88
N LEU A 23 0.54 2.01 13.35
CA LEU A 23 1.90 1.61 13.02
C LEU A 23 2.63 1.04 14.24
N ASN A 24 2.57 1.68 15.40
CA ASN A 24 3.20 1.18 16.62
C ASN A 24 2.68 -0.20 17.03
N ILE A 25 1.36 -0.43 16.91
CA ILE A 25 0.74 -1.72 17.22
C ILE A 25 1.19 -2.77 16.23
N LEU A 26 1.21 -2.45 14.94
CA LEU A 26 1.62 -3.35 13.88
C LEU A 26 3.11 -3.70 13.95
N LEU A 27 3.96 -2.71 14.29
CA LEU A 27 5.41 -2.91 14.48
C LEU A 27 5.69 -3.96 15.55
N ASN A 28 4.96 -3.92 16.66
CA ASN A 28 5.11 -4.89 17.73
C ASN A 28 4.54 -6.26 17.36
N LYS A 29 3.38 -6.27 16.70
CA LYS A 29 2.68 -7.52 16.35
C LYS A 29 3.41 -8.36 15.30
N TYR A 30 4.05 -7.73 14.32
CA TYR A 30 4.62 -8.41 13.16
C TYR A 30 6.14 -8.46 13.14
N HIS A 31 6.81 -8.16 14.26
CA HIS A 31 8.25 -8.28 14.42
C HIS A 31 9.04 -7.67 13.27
N ILE A 32 8.90 -6.37 13.07
CA ILE A 32 9.42 -5.64 11.90
C ILE A 32 10.93 -5.42 11.96
N GLU A 33 11.55 -5.66 13.09
CA GLU A 33 12.98 -5.38 13.29
C GLU A 33 13.83 -5.97 12.16
N GLY A 34 14.59 -5.11 11.49
CA GLY A 34 15.44 -5.49 10.38
C GLY A 34 14.73 -5.75 9.04
N LYS A 35 13.40 -5.76 9.00
CA LYS A 35 12.62 -6.00 7.79
C LYS A 35 12.07 -4.69 7.19
N TYR A 36 11.60 -4.79 5.95
CA TYR A 36 10.99 -3.68 5.24
C TYR A 36 9.50 -3.55 5.52
N ILE A 37 9.03 -2.31 5.48
CA ILE A 37 7.63 -1.98 5.31
C ILE A 37 7.42 -1.55 3.87
N GLY A 38 6.56 -2.26 3.13
CA GLY A 38 6.15 -1.85 1.79
C GLY A 38 5.08 -0.77 1.88
N ILE A 39 5.32 0.36 1.25
CA ILE A 39 4.33 1.44 1.07
C ILE A 39 4.10 1.67 -0.43
N TYR A 40 3.43 2.73 -0.79
CA TYR A 40 3.16 3.09 -2.17
C TYR A 40 3.45 4.57 -2.43
N TRP A 41 3.67 4.92 -3.68
CA TRP A 41 3.66 6.31 -4.14
C TRP A 41 2.21 6.71 -4.41
N PRO A 42 1.67 7.72 -3.72
CA PRO A 42 0.25 8.03 -3.83
C PRO A 42 -0.08 8.64 -5.19
N LEU A 43 -1.14 8.12 -5.80
CA LEU A 43 -1.79 8.74 -6.95
C LEU A 43 -2.80 9.79 -6.49
N LYS A 44 -3.34 10.54 -7.44
CA LYS A 44 -4.37 11.55 -7.13
C LYS A 44 -5.57 10.90 -6.43
N GLY A 45 -5.90 11.40 -5.25
CA GLY A 45 -7.00 10.89 -4.43
C GLY A 45 -6.61 9.79 -3.43
N GLU A 46 -5.41 9.23 -3.53
CA GLU A 46 -4.91 8.28 -2.53
C GLU A 46 -4.31 9.00 -1.32
N VAL A 47 -4.35 8.36 -0.17
CA VAL A 47 -3.77 8.91 1.07
C VAL A 47 -2.26 8.85 0.99
N ASP A 48 -1.60 9.98 1.24
CA ASP A 48 -0.14 10.05 1.25
C ASP A 48 0.43 9.55 2.58
N ILE A 49 1.05 8.38 2.55
CA ILE A 49 1.72 7.77 3.70
C ILE A 49 3.25 7.80 3.61
N ARG A 50 3.82 8.60 2.70
CA ARG A 50 5.28 8.70 2.53
C ARG A 50 6.02 9.23 3.76
N PHE A 51 5.31 9.84 4.71
CA PHE A 51 5.89 10.25 6.00
C PHE A 51 6.53 9.08 6.77
N ILE A 52 6.11 7.83 6.52
CA ILE A 52 6.68 6.64 7.17
C ILE A 52 8.18 6.53 6.92
N LYS A 53 8.66 6.98 5.74
CA LYS A 53 10.08 7.02 5.43
C LYS A 53 10.92 7.83 6.42
N ASN A 54 10.33 8.84 7.03
CA ASN A 54 11.05 9.73 7.96
C ASN A 54 11.12 9.18 9.39
N ILE A 55 10.57 8.01 9.64
CA ILE A 55 10.68 7.33 10.93
C ILE A 55 12.01 6.59 10.98
N ASN A 56 12.94 7.08 11.81
CA ASN A 56 14.35 6.69 11.79
C ASN A 56 14.64 5.18 11.95
N SER A 57 13.77 4.43 12.60
CA SER A 57 13.98 2.99 12.84
C SER A 57 13.42 2.09 11.73
N LEU A 58 12.79 2.65 10.71
CA LEU A 58 12.07 1.89 9.70
C LEU A 58 12.81 1.84 8.36
N LYS A 59 12.83 0.66 7.77
CA LYS A 59 13.26 0.44 6.39
C LYS A 59 12.03 0.40 5.50
N VAL A 60 11.98 1.26 4.50
CA VAL A 60 10.82 1.44 3.64
C VAL A 60 11.13 1.00 2.21
N ALA A 61 10.19 0.29 1.62
CA ALA A 61 10.23 -0.15 0.23
C ALA A 61 9.07 0.46 -0.58
N LEU A 62 9.35 0.78 -1.84
CA LEU A 62 8.35 1.20 -2.82
C LEU A 62 8.23 0.16 -3.94
N PRO A 63 7.01 -0.03 -4.48
CA PRO A 63 6.81 -0.88 -5.65
C PRO A 63 7.27 -0.20 -6.93
N SER A 64 7.71 -1.01 -7.87
CA SER A 64 7.99 -0.64 -9.24
C SER A 64 7.27 -1.59 -10.17
N SER A 65 6.49 -1.07 -11.10
CA SER A 65 5.78 -1.87 -12.10
C SER A 65 6.63 -2.12 -13.33
N SER A 66 6.45 -3.30 -13.93
CA SER A 66 7.04 -3.66 -15.21
C SER A 66 6.01 -3.65 -16.34
N LYS A 67 6.48 -3.65 -17.59
CA LYS A 67 5.61 -3.77 -18.79
C LYS A 67 4.79 -5.07 -18.80
N SER A 68 5.26 -6.11 -18.14
CA SER A 68 4.54 -7.38 -17.97
C SER A 68 3.52 -7.37 -16.82
N LYS A 69 3.19 -6.19 -16.30
CA LYS A 69 2.24 -5.96 -15.21
C LYS A 69 2.60 -6.65 -13.87
N ASN A 70 3.87 -6.89 -13.63
CA ASN A 70 4.38 -7.37 -12.35
C ASN A 70 4.85 -6.22 -11.48
N LEU A 71 4.70 -6.36 -10.16
CA LEU A 71 5.31 -5.49 -9.17
C LEU A 71 6.54 -6.15 -8.56
N SER A 72 7.57 -5.35 -8.35
CA SER A 72 8.70 -5.67 -7.50
C SER A 72 8.92 -4.54 -6.50
N TYR A 73 9.34 -4.86 -5.29
CA TYR A 73 9.61 -3.87 -4.25
C TYR A 73 11.10 -3.63 -4.13
N HIS A 74 11.47 -2.36 -3.94
CA HIS A 74 12.86 -1.92 -3.86
C HIS A 74 13.05 -0.98 -2.69
N HIS A 75 14.24 -1.01 -2.09
CA HIS A 75 14.59 -0.10 -1.01
C HIS A 75 14.44 1.36 -1.43
N TRP A 76 13.69 2.12 -0.67
CA TRP A 76 13.58 3.56 -0.88
C TRP A 76 14.63 4.28 -0.03
N SER A 77 15.82 4.46 -0.59
CA SER A 77 16.87 5.29 -0.03
C SER A 77 16.63 6.78 -0.33
N LYS A 78 17.54 7.64 0.12
CA LYS A 78 17.54 9.08 -0.22
C LYS A 78 17.88 9.36 -1.70
N ASN A 79 18.23 8.32 -2.46
CA ASN A 79 18.69 8.43 -3.83
C ASN A 79 17.54 8.61 -4.81
N GLN A 80 17.92 8.95 -6.05
CA GLN A 80 17.02 9.28 -7.14
C GLN A 80 15.95 8.21 -7.36
N LEU A 81 14.72 8.67 -7.52
CA LEU A 81 13.62 7.86 -8.03
C LEU A 81 13.64 7.92 -9.56
N GLU A 82 13.33 6.80 -10.17
CA GLU A 82 13.06 6.67 -11.60
C GLU A 82 11.54 6.62 -11.81
N ILE A 83 11.13 6.60 -13.07
CA ILE A 83 9.73 6.41 -13.45
C ILE A 83 9.54 4.97 -13.88
N ASP A 84 8.59 4.29 -13.30
CA ASP A 84 8.23 2.92 -13.66
C ASP A 84 7.40 2.84 -14.96
N SER A 85 6.94 1.65 -15.34
CA SER A 85 6.16 1.43 -16.57
C SER A 85 4.80 2.12 -16.58
N ASN A 86 4.30 2.56 -15.43
CA ASN A 86 3.05 3.32 -15.28
C ASN A 86 3.28 4.81 -15.01
N SER A 87 4.47 5.32 -15.27
CA SER A 87 4.85 6.71 -15.01
C SER A 87 4.77 7.11 -13.52
N ILE A 88 4.97 6.15 -12.63
CA ILE A 88 4.95 6.36 -11.18
C ILE A 88 6.40 6.41 -10.66
N PRO A 89 6.75 7.38 -9.81
CA PRO A 89 8.06 7.42 -9.17
C PRO A 89 8.34 6.14 -8.38
N ALA A 90 9.45 5.51 -8.65
CA ALA A 90 9.89 4.27 -8.03
C ALA A 90 11.42 4.24 -7.89
N PRO A 91 11.97 3.50 -6.93
CA PRO A 91 13.41 3.27 -6.87
C PRO A 91 13.92 2.56 -8.13
N THR A 92 15.21 2.66 -8.39
CA THR A 92 15.84 1.93 -9.50
C THR A 92 15.57 0.42 -9.36
N LYS A 93 15.30 -0.25 -10.48
CA LYS A 93 14.93 -1.69 -10.51
C LYS A 93 16.08 -2.64 -10.12
N LYS A 94 17.19 -2.14 -9.62
CA LYS A 94 18.27 -2.98 -9.11
C LYS A 94 17.91 -3.53 -7.76
N ASN A 95 18.20 -4.81 -7.52
CA ASN A 95 18.06 -5.47 -6.21
C ASN A 95 16.63 -5.45 -5.66
N ALA A 96 15.72 -6.16 -6.30
CA ALA A 96 14.39 -6.40 -5.77
C ALA A 96 14.48 -7.08 -4.39
N ILE A 97 13.65 -6.59 -3.45
CA ILE A 97 13.59 -7.13 -2.10
C ILE A 97 12.88 -8.49 -2.15
N ASN A 98 13.47 -9.46 -1.45
CA ASN A 98 12.82 -10.75 -1.25
C ASN A 98 11.56 -10.57 -0.40
N PRO A 99 10.41 -11.16 -0.76
CA PRO A 99 9.18 -11.06 0.06
C PRO A 99 9.38 -11.51 1.51
N ASN A 100 10.28 -12.44 1.79
CA ASN A 100 10.61 -12.82 3.17
C ASN A 100 11.24 -11.71 4.01
N ASP A 101 11.78 -10.67 3.37
CA ASP A 101 12.37 -9.51 4.03
C ASP A 101 11.37 -8.35 4.20
N ILE A 102 10.10 -8.56 3.84
CA ILE A 102 9.01 -7.59 4.02
C ILE A 102 8.08 -8.11 5.11
N SER A 103 7.81 -7.30 6.12
CA SER A 103 6.94 -7.69 7.23
C SER A 103 5.51 -7.23 7.08
N ILE A 104 5.27 -6.09 6.46
CA ILE A 104 3.94 -5.52 6.24
C ILE A 104 3.89 -4.82 4.88
N LEU A 105 2.74 -4.88 4.22
CA LEU A 105 2.41 -4.07 3.06
C LEU A 105 1.26 -3.12 3.39
N PHE A 106 1.44 -1.85 3.05
CA PHE A 106 0.36 -0.89 2.92
C PHE A 106 0.01 -0.73 1.45
N VAL A 107 -1.26 -0.85 1.12
CA VAL A 107 -1.76 -0.87 -0.26
C VAL A 107 -2.87 0.17 -0.42
N PRO A 108 -2.85 0.97 -1.48
CA PRO A 108 -3.90 1.93 -1.75
C PRO A 108 -5.15 1.23 -2.30
N ALA A 109 -6.33 1.81 -2.06
CA ALA A 109 -7.57 1.34 -2.65
C ALA A 109 -8.58 2.48 -2.82
N ILE A 110 -9.50 2.31 -3.75
CA ILE A 110 -10.64 3.20 -3.93
C ILE A 110 -11.73 2.85 -2.91
N ALA A 111 -11.96 1.57 -2.69
CA ALA A 111 -12.93 1.04 -1.74
C ALA A 111 -12.53 -0.35 -1.25
N ILE A 112 -13.08 -0.75 -0.14
CA ILE A 112 -13.02 -2.12 0.40
C ILE A 112 -14.41 -2.55 0.85
N ASP A 113 -14.73 -3.83 0.75
CA ASP A 113 -15.89 -4.41 1.37
C ASP A 113 -15.56 -5.08 2.72
N GLN A 114 -16.60 -5.50 3.43
CA GLN A 114 -16.45 -6.10 4.76
C GLN A 114 -15.76 -7.47 4.75
N GLU A 115 -15.64 -8.09 3.59
CA GLU A 115 -14.93 -9.35 3.39
C GLU A 115 -13.42 -9.15 3.07
N GLY A 116 -12.97 -7.90 2.98
CA GLY A 116 -11.57 -7.57 2.73
C GLY A 116 -11.17 -7.47 1.26
N TYR A 117 -12.13 -7.50 0.34
CA TYR A 117 -11.85 -7.32 -1.08
C TYR A 117 -11.84 -5.84 -1.46
N ARG A 118 -10.85 -5.45 -2.24
CA ARG A 118 -10.65 -4.06 -2.62
C ARG A 118 -11.15 -3.76 -4.03
N LEU A 119 -11.49 -2.50 -4.26
CA LEU A 119 -11.61 -1.90 -5.56
C LEU A 119 -10.40 -1.00 -5.82
N GLY A 120 -9.63 -1.30 -6.87
CA GLY A 120 -8.50 -0.51 -7.33
C GLY A 120 -8.79 0.21 -8.64
N TYR A 121 -7.76 0.81 -9.23
CA TYR A 121 -7.85 1.57 -10.50
C TYR A 121 -7.87 0.68 -11.76
N GLY A 122 -8.15 -0.62 -11.63
CA GLY A 122 -8.31 -1.55 -12.76
C GLY A 122 -7.04 -2.22 -13.26
N GLY A 123 -5.85 -1.80 -12.82
CA GLY A 123 -4.58 -2.41 -13.21
C GLY A 123 -4.35 -3.80 -12.61
N GLY A 124 -4.92 -4.07 -11.44
CA GLY A 124 -4.83 -5.36 -10.75
C GLY A 124 -3.43 -5.76 -10.30
N TYR A 125 -2.50 -4.82 -10.20
CA TYR A 125 -1.08 -5.10 -9.86
C TYR A 125 -0.91 -5.73 -8.49
N PHE A 126 -1.53 -5.14 -7.45
CA PHE A 126 -1.45 -5.65 -6.09
C PHE A 126 -2.23 -6.95 -5.91
N ASP A 127 -3.35 -7.09 -6.60
CA ASP A 127 -4.16 -8.32 -6.54
C ASP A 127 -3.40 -9.49 -7.17
N ARG A 128 -2.76 -9.28 -8.33
CA ARG A 128 -1.88 -10.30 -8.93
C ARG A 128 -0.66 -10.63 -8.07
N LEU A 129 -0.06 -9.63 -7.45
CA LEU A 129 1.08 -9.86 -6.54
C LEU A 129 0.67 -10.81 -5.42
N ARG A 130 -0.48 -10.56 -4.80
CA ARG A 130 -0.96 -11.34 -3.66
C ARG A 130 -1.50 -12.73 -4.00
N GLN A 131 -1.64 -13.08 -5.27
CA GLN A 131 -1.92 -14.46 -5.70
C GLN A 131 -0.69 -15.37 -5.54
N LYS A 132 0.50 -14.81 -5.40
CA LYS A 132 1.74 -15.57 -5.19
C LYS A 132 1.88 -15.90 -3.71
N ASP A 133 2.14 -17.15 -3.36
CA ASP A 133 2.12 -17.69 -1.99
C ASP A 133 2.96 -16.87 -1.01
N LEU A 134 4.19 -16.52 -1.37
CA LEU A 134 5.07 -15.73 -0.50
C LEU A 134 4.52 -14.32 -0.23
N TRP A 135 3.88 -13.71 -1.21
CA TRP A 135 3.28 -12.39 -1.06
C TRP A 135 1.95 -12.44 -0.33
N PHE A 136 1.17 -13.49 -0.53
CA PHE A 136 -0.10 -13.70 0.20
C PHE A 136 0.11 -13.80 1.72
N SER A 137 1.21 -14.42 2.15
CA SER A 137 1.53 -14.57 3.57
C SER A 137 2.02 -13.28 4.25
N ILE A 138 2.35 -12.24 3.50
CA ILE A 138 2.71 -10.94 4.07
C ILE A 138 1.44 -10.20 4.51
N PRO A 139 1.31 -9.83 5.80
CA PRO A 139 0.19 -9.02 6.26
C PRO A 139 0.04 -7.75 5.43
N SER A 140 -1.11 -7.54 4.81
CA SER A 140 -1.36 -6.45 3.87
C SER A 140 -2.61 -5.68 4.27
N PHE A 141 -2.46 -4.37 4.47
CA PHE A 141 -3.53 -3.49 4.94
C PHE A 141 -3.79 -2.40 3.91
N LEU A 142 -5.07 -2.14 3.67
CA LEU A 142 -5.50 -1.05 2.81
C LEU A 142 -5.50 0.26 3.59
N VAL A 143 -5.04 1.32 2.94
CA VAL A 143 -5.10 2.68 3.47
C VAL A 143 -6.21 3.41 2.76
N ILE A 144 -7.34 3.58 3.44
CA ILE A 144 -8.54 4.18 2.87
C ILE A 144 -9.35 4.89 3.95
N SER A 145 -10.19 5.85 3.54
CA SER A 145 -11.11 6.49 4.48
C SER A 145 -12.32 5.58 4.78
N ASN A 146 -12.91 5.76 5.96
CA ASN A 146 -14.13 5.04 6.36
C ASN A 146 -15.30 5.21 5.37
N ASN A 147 -15.35 6.32 4.66
CA ASN A 147 -16.37 6.59 3.65
C ASN A 147 -16.25 5.70 2.40
N CYS A 148 -15.13 5.01 2.25
CA CYS A 148 -14.88 4.11 1.13
C CYS A 148 -15.11 2.64 1.47
N ILE A 149 -15.66 2.36 2.66
CA ILE A 149 -16.03 1.00 3.06
C ILE A 149 -17.41 0.69 2.51
N SER A 150 -17.49 -0.30 1.63
CA SER A 150 -18.74 -0.74 1.03
C SER A 150 -19.50 -1.66 1.97
N LYS A 151 -20.79 -1.40 2.14
CA LYS A 151 -21.73 -2.31 2.85
C LYS A 151 -22.13 -3.52 2.02
N LYS A 152 -21.95 -3.44 0.70
CA LYS A 152 -22.24 -4.51 -0.25
C LYS A 152 -20.94 -5.15 -0.74
N PRO A 153 -20.93 -6.45 -1.08
CA PRO A 153 -19.80 -7.08 -1.71
C PRO A 153 -19.38 -6.31 -2.99
N LEU A 154 -18.08 -6.07 -3.12
CA LEU A 154 -17.51 -5.45 -4.33
C LEU A 154 -17.34 -6.51 -5.44
N PRO A 155 -17.37 -6.09 -6.72
CA PRO A 155 -17.03 -6.97 -7.83
C PRO A 155 -15.65 -7.59 -7.64
N ARG A 156 -15.56 -8.90 -7.85
CA ARG A 156 -14.32 -9.66 -7.72
C ARG A 156 -14.26 -10.79 -8.73
N GLU A 157 -13.04 -11.17 -9.07
CA GLU A 157 -12.76 -12.35 -9.87
C GLU A 157 -12.46 -13.56 -8.96
N LYS A 158 -12.50 -14.76 -9.52
CA LYS A 158 -12.24 -15.99 -8.73
C LYS A 158 -10.84 -16.05 -8.10
N TRP A 159 -9.88 -15.33 -8.67
CA TRP A 159 -8.49 -15.27 -8.23
C TRP A 159 -8.20 -14.11 -7.28
N ASP A 160 -9.15 -13.21 -7.05
CA ASP A 160 -8.96 -12.14 -6.09
C ASP A 160 -8.88 -12.70 -4.68
N VAL A 161 -7.97 -12.15 -3.89
CA VAL A 161 -7.73 -12.57 -2.51
C VAL A 161 -7.99 -11.39 -1.55
N PRO A 162 -8.63 -11.65 -0.40
CA PRO A 162 -8.94 -10.59 0.54
C PRO A 162 -7.66 -10.04 1.20
N PHE A 163 -7.71 -8.79 1.63
CA PHE A 163 -6.69 -8.15 2.43
C PHE A 163 -6.91 -8.43 3.93
N ASN A 164 -5.88 -8.24 4.74
CA ASN A 164 -5.95 -8.50 6.18
C ASN A 164 -6.78 -7.46 6.95
N GLY A 165 -7.12 -6.34 6.30
CA GLY A 165 -7.93 -5.28 6.85
C GLY A 165 -7.60 -3.93 6.24
N TRP A 166 -8.04 -2.88 6.88
CA TRP A 166 -7.80 -1.49 6.48
C TRP A 166 -7.48 -0.63 7.70
N ILE A 167 -6.89 0.52 7.41
CA ILE A 167 -6.52 1.54 8.39
C ILE A 167 -7.04 2.89 7.92
#